data_f95dae5215901ad84b26b8326babe3be
#
_entry.id   f95dae5215901ad84b26b8326babe3be
#
_cell.length_a   1.000
_cell.length_b   1.000
_cell.length_c   1.000
_cell.angle_alpha   90.00
_cell.angle_beta   90.00
_cell.angle_gamma   90.00
#
_symmetry.space_group_name_H-M   'P 1'
#
loop_
_entity.id
_entity.type
_entity.pdbx_description
1 polymer ?
#
loop_
_entity_poly.entity_id
_entity_poly.type
_entity_poly.pdbx_seq_one_letter_code
_entity_poly.pdbx_strand_id
1 'polypeptide(L)'
;KNIQMYAQQAAEKVMEEKEADAVSILFLNPQNGEIYADVNVPEFNLNEPFMLGEAEENLNQKEKQDALNRMWRNLTVNDTYEPGSTFKIITMAAGLSEGVVTPNDRFSCPGFKVVEDRRIHCHKRSGHGAEDFVQGAMNSCNPVFIEVGMRLGTENFYKYFEKFGLMGKTGVDLPGEAATIMHKKENMGLVELATVSFGQSFQITPIP
;
A
#
# COMPACT_ATOMS: atom_id res chain seq x y z
N LYS A 1 -1.74 19.07 17.77
CA LYS A 1 -0.47 19.81 17.68
C LYS A 1 0.71 18.96 18.20
N ASN A 2 0.64 18.39 19.40
CA ASN A 2 1.74 17.61 19.97
C ASN A 2 2.02 16.32 19.20
N ILE A 3 0.98 15.61 18.74
CA ILE A 3 1.15 14.39 17.93
C ILE A 3 1.88 14.71 16.63
N GLN A 4 1.48 15.79 15.93
CA GLN A 4 2.15 16.26 14.71
C GLN A 4 3.65 16.50 14.95
N MET A 5 3.98 17.22 16.04
CA MET A 5 5.37 17.54 16.38
C MET A 5 6.22 16.28 16.65
N TYR A 6 5.69 15.33 17.44
CA TYR A 6 6.41 14.09 17.71
C TYR A 6 6.55 13.20 16.47
N ALA A 7 5.52 13.18 15.62
CA ALA A 7 5.58 12.44 14.35
C ALA A 7 6.64 13.06 13.42
N GLN A 8 6.71 14.40 13.35
CA GLN A 8 7.72 15.12 12.58
C GLN A 8 9.14 14.75 13.03
N GLN A 9 9.43 14.86 14.33
CA GLN A 9 10.73 14.51 14.89
C GLN A 9 11.10 13.06 14.62
N ALA A 10 10.13 12.13 14.72
CA ALA A 10 10.36 10.74 14.43
C ALA A 10 10.66 10.48 12.95
N ALA A 11 9.95 11.17 12.03
CA ALA A 11 10.16 11.05 10.59
C ALA A 11 11.55 11.57 10.18
N GLU A 12 11.94 12.74 10.67
CA GLU A 12 13.25 13.37 10.44
C GLU A 12 14.38 12.43 10.92
N LYS A 13 14.25 11.91 12.13
CA LYS A 13 15.23 10.96 12.70
C LYS A 13 15.35 9.69 11.85
N VAL A 14 14.24 9.10 11.40
CA VAL A 14 14.26 7.91 10.54
C VAL A 14 14.88 8.23 9.19
N MET A 15 14.54 9.38 8.61
CA MET A 15 15.12 9.80 7.33
C MET A 15 16.64 9.90 7.41
N GLU A 16 17.18 10.49 8.48
CA GLU A 16 18.63 10.61 8.71
C GLU A 16 19.28 9.23 8.99
N GLU A 17 18.74 8.47 9.99
CA GLU A 17 19.33 7.19 10.41
C GLU A 17 19.30 6.08 9.36
N LYS A 18 18.33 6.14 8.43
CA LYS A 18 18.12 5.12 7.38
C LYS A 18 18.51 5.60 5.99
N GLU A 19 18.99 6.83 5.86
CA GLU A 19 19.32 7.44 4.57
C GLU A 19 18.14 7.31 3.59
N ALA A 20 16.91 7.54 4.10
CA ALA A 20 15.70 7.40 3.30
C ALA A 20 15.47 8.65 2.44
N ASP A 21 15.02 8.46 1.21
CA ASP A 21 14.69 9.56 0.29
C ASP A 21 13.48 10.38 0.78
N ALA A 22 12.53 9.71 1.44
CA ALA A 22 11.36 10.34 2.05
C ALA A 22 10.78 9.47 3.17
N VAL A 23 10.12 10.10 4.15
CA VAL A 23 9.36 9.41 5.21
C VAL A 23 8.02 10.10 5.36
N SER A 24 6.95 9.31 5.37
CA SER A 24 5.60 9.82 5.66
C SER A 24 5.02 9.12 6.88
N ILE A 25 4.35 9.87 7.75
CA ILE A 25 3.67 9.35 8.93
C ILE A 25 2.25 9.92 8.98
N LEU A 26 1.26 9.02 8.97
CA LEU A 26 -0.15 9.36 9.07
C LEU A 26 -0.72 8.78 10.37
N PHE A 27 -1.28 9.62 11.24
CA PHE A 27 -2.00 9.21 12.44
C PHE A 27 -3.49 9.47 12.27
N LEU A 28 -4.29 8.42 12.39
CA LEU A 28 -5.74 8.45 12.24
C LEU A 28 -6.43 7.96 13.51
N ASN A 29 -7.59 8.52 13.81
CA ASN A 29 -8.53 7.97 14.77
C ASN A 29 -9.36 6.88 14.06
N PRO A 30 -9.23 5.60 14.41
CA PRO A 30 -9.95 4.52 13.72
C PRO A 30 -11.47 4.52 13.97
N GLN A 31 -11.96 5.32 14.94
CA GLN A 31 -13.39 5.39 15.25
C GLN A 31 -14.15 6.36 14.36
N ASN A 32 -13.49 7.41 13.85
CA ASN A 32 -14.16 8.48 13.12
C ASN A 32 -13.39 8.99 11.89
N GLY A 33 -12.18 8.45 11.62
CA GLY A 33 -11.34 8.87 10.49
C GLY A 33 -10.61 10.21 10.70
N GLU A 34 -10.66 10.82 11.88
CA GLU A 34 -9.98 12.08 12.18
C GLU A 34 -8.46 11.96 12.04
N ILE A 35 -7.84 12.85 11.26
CA ILE A 35 -6.38 12.89 11.08
C ILE A 35 -5.77 13.69 12.24
N TYR A 36 -4.97 13.02 13.07
CA TYR A 36 -4.25 13.66 14.17
C TYR A 36 -2.88 14.19 13.78
N ALA A 37 -2.24 13.56 12.81
CA ALA A 37 -1.02 14.02 12.18
C ALA A 37 -0.91 13.50 10.74
N ASP A 38 -0.40 14.35 9.87
CA ASP A 38 0.05 14.03 8.52
C ASP A 38 1.41 14.69 8.32
N VAL A 39 2.44 13.86 8.24
CA VAL A 39 3.84 14.27 8.15
C VAL A 39 4.44 13.72 6.87
N ASN A 40 5.12 14.58 6.15
CA ASN A 40 5.90 14.23 4.97
C ASN A 40 7.26 14.92 5.05
N VAL A 41 8.34 14.17 5.09
CA VAL A 41 9.70 14.71 5.07
C VAL A 41 10.45 14.15 3.84
N PRO A 42 11.30 14.95 3.16
CA PRO A 42 11.62 16.35 3.49
C PRO A 42 10.42 17.28 3.25
N GLU A 43 10.30 18.29 4.12
CA GLU A 43 9.31 19.35 3.95
C GLU A 43 9.94 20.58 3.28
N PHE A 44 9.12 21.51 2.82
CA PHE A 44 9.58 22.77 2.24
C PHE A 44 9.12 23.99 3.05
N ASN A 45 9.83 25.10 2.91
CA ASN A 45 9.50 26.33 3.60
C ASN A 45 8.30 27.02 2.94
N LEU A 46 7.15 27.06 3.61
CA LEU A 46 5.94 27.72 3.12
C LEU A 46 6.08 29.24 2.88
N ASN A 47 7.07 29.90 3.51
CA ASN A 47 7.36 31.30 3.27
C ASN A 47 8.18 31.52 1.97
N GLU A 48 8.82 30.46 1.48
CA GLU A 48 9.66 30.46 0.27
C GLU A 48 9.30 29.26 -0.63
N PRO A 49 8.04 29.16 -1.05
CA PRO A 49 7.51 27.92 -1.66
C PRO A 49 8.11 27.57 -3.03
N PHE A 50 8.86 28.50 -3.63
CA PHE A 50 9.51 28.32 -4.92
C PHE A 50 11.03 28.13 -4.82
N MET A 51 11.57 28.11 -3.58
CA MET A 51 12.98 27.88 -3.34
C MET A 51 13.29 26.39 -3.45
N LEU A 52 14.09 26.01 -4.43
CA LEU A 52 14.68 24.69 -4.57
C LEU A 52 16.03 24.63 -3.85
N GLY A 53 16.50 23.44 -3.50
CA GLY A 53 17.82 23.23 -2.91
C GLY A 53 18.98 23.48 -3.87
N GLU A 54 20.21 23.49 -3.32
CA GLU A 54 21.44 23.71 -4.12
C GLU A 54 21.61 22.69 -5.25
N ALA A 55 21.13 21.45 -5.05
CA ALA A 55 21.20 20.40 -6.07
C ALA A 55 20.39 20.72 -7.34
N GLU A 56 19.35 21.54 -7.21
CA GLU A 56 18.44 21.92 -8.29
C GLU A 56 18.78 23.27 -8.96
N GLU A 57 19.85 23.94 -8.55
CA GLU A 57 20.21 25.27 -9.08
C GLU A 57 20.46 25.25 -10.60
N ASN A 58 21.09 24.19 -11.11
CA ASN A 58 21.52 24.06 -12.51
C ASN A 58 20.47 23.41 -13.43
N LEU A 59 19.27 23.12 -12.94
CA LEU A 59 18.19 22.54 -13.72
C LEU A 59 17.64 23.52 -14.77
N ASN A 60 17.22 23.00 -15.91
CA ASN A 60 16.49 23.79 -16.89
C ASN A 60 15.09 24.15 -16.39
N GLN A 61 14.36 25.02 -17.07
CA GLN A 61 13.06 25.52 -16.64
C GLN A 61 12.02 24.40 -16.42
N LYS A 62 12.01 23.38 -17.29
CA LYS A 62 11.09 22.24 -17.17
C LYS A 62 11.44 21.39 -15.95
N GLU A 63 12.71 21.08 -15.77
CA GLU A 63 13.22 20.29 -14.64
C GLU A 63 12.96 21.01 -13.30
N LYS A 64 13.13 22.34 -13.26
CA LYS A 64 12.78 23.16 -12.09
C LYS A 64 11.29 23.07 -11.76
N GLN A 65 10.42 23.15 -12.76
CA GLN A 65 8.98 23.01 -12.55
C GLN A 65 8.63 21.61 -12.04
N ASP A 66 9.25 20.56 -12.60
CA ASP A 66 9.04 19.19 -12.15
C ASP A 66 9.55 18.97 -10.72
N ALA A 67 10.66 19.59 -10.33
CA ALA A 67 11.19 19.57 -8.97
C ALA A 67 10.26 20.28 -7.98
N LEU A 68 9.75 21.46 -8.33
CA LEU A 68 8.74 22.17 -7.52
C LEU A 68 7.47 21.34 -7.34
N ASN A 69 6.97 20.75 -8.43
CA ASN A 69 5.78 19.89 -8.36
C ASN A 69 6.00 18.68 -7.46
N ARG A 70 7.18 18.07 -7.43
CA ARG A 70 7.52 16.99 -6.49
C ARG A 70 7.59 17.51 -5.06
N MET A 71 8.24 18.63 -4.82
CA MET A 71 8.41 19.24 -3.50
C MET A 71 7.08 19.57 -2.83
N TRP A 72 6.09 20.02 -3.61
CA TRP A 72 4.77 20.42 -3.09
C TRP A 72 3.82 19.24 -2.85
N ARG A 73 4.19 18.02 -3.20
CA ARG A 73 3.29 16.87 -3.05
C ARG A 73 3.19 16.42 -1.60
N ASN A 74 1.96 16.14 -1.19
CA ASN A 74 1.69 15.40 0.02
C ASN A 74 1.62 13.91 -0.34
N LEU A 75 2.65 13.15 0.03
CA LEU A 75 2.80 11.74 -0.34
C LEU A 75 1.67 10.85 0.20
N THR A 76 1.06 11.24 1.34
CA THR A 76 -0.03 10.44 1.95
C THR A 76 -1.35 10.58 1.21
N VAL A 77 -1.50 11.64 0.41
CA VAL A 77 -2.75 12.00 -0.29
C VAL A 77 -2.59 11.98 -1.81
N ASN A 78 -1.47 12.53 -2.31
CA ASN A 78 -1.28 12.75 -3.75
C ASN A 78 -0.60 11.58 -4.47
N ASP A 79 0.03 10.66 -3.75
CA ASP A 79 0.78 9.55 -4.33
C ASP A 79 0.13 8.21 -4.04
N THR A 80 0.20 7.33 -5.02
CA THR A 80 -0.25 5.95 -4.89
C THR A 80 0.94 4.99 -4.85
N TYR A 81 0.80 3.90 -4.12
CA TYR A 81 1.81 2.86 -4.01
C TYR A 81 1.18 1.48 -3.98
N GLU A 82 1.95 0.45 -4.29
CA GLU A 82 1.52 -0.93 -4.07
C GLU A 82 1.58 -1.25 -2.57
N PRO A 83 0.44 -1.53 -1.91
CA PRO A 83 0.42 -1.71 -0.45
C PRO A 83 1.17 -2.96 0.01
N GLY A 84 1.42 -3.90 -0.90
CA GLY A 84 2.13 -5.13 -0.59
C GLY A 84 1.45 -5.94 0.50
N SER A 85 2.22 -6.57 1.36
CA SER A 85 1.73 -7.51 2.37
C SER A 85 0.80 -6.92 3.43
N THR A 86 0.73 -5.62 3.60
CA THR A 86 -0.25 -4.98 4.50
C THR A 86 -1.68 -5.20 4.00
N PHE A 87 -1.85 -5.28 2.68
CA PHE A 87 -3.13 -5.56 2.03
C PHE A 87 -3.68 -6.97 2.32
N LYS A 88 -2.85 -7.92 2.72
CA LYS A 88 -3.27 -9.29 3.07
C LYS A 88 -4.33 -9.34 4.16
N ILE A 89 -4.41 -8.31 5.00
CA ILE A 89 -5.47 -8.16 6.01
C ILE A 89 -6.86 -8.13 5.35
N ILE A 90 -6.99 -7.43 4.22
CA ILE A 90 -8.25 -7.34 3.47
C ILE A 90 -8.58 -8.67 2.80
N THR A 91 -7.61 -9.30 2.16
CA THR A 91 -7.79 -10.65 1.56
C THR A 91 -8.18 -11.67 2.62
N MET A 92 -7.56 -11.63 3.81
CA MET A 92 -7.89 -12.48 4.94
C MET A 92 -9.31 -12.23 5.43
N ALA A 93 -9.68 -10.96 5.65
CA ALA A 93 -11.02 -10.58 6.09
C ALA A 93 -12.11 -11.04 5.09
N ALA A 94 -11.86 -10.82 3.79
CA ALA A 94 -12.76 -11.28 2.74
C ALA A 94 -12.89 -12.81 2.71
N GLY A 95 -11.77 -13.52 2.74
CA GLY A 95 -11.74 -14.99 2.68
C GLY A 95 -12.46 -15.65 3.85
N LEU A 96 -12.26 -15.13 5.07
CA LEU A 96 -12.93 -15.60 6.27
C LEU A 96 -14.43 -15.26 6.25
N SER A 97 -14.80 -14.06 5.82
CA SER A 97 -16.20 -13.62 5.77
C SER A 97 -17.04 -14.37 4.74
N GLU A 98 -16.46 -14.72 3.60
CA GLU A 98 -17.12 -15.52 2.55
C GLU A 98 -17.00 -17.04 2.83
N GLY A 99 -16.31 -17.45 3.89
CA GLY A 99 -16.15 -18.86 4.26
C GLY A 99 -15.32 -19.69 3.28
N VAL A 100 -14.52 -19.05 2.42
CA VAL A 100 -13.65 -19.75 1.45
C VAL A 100 -12.35 -20.24 2.09
N VAL A 101 -12.08 -19.81 3.30
CA VAL A 101 -10.96 -20.26 4.14
C VAL A 101 -11.36 -20.25 5.62
N THR A 102 -10.80 -21.19 6.37
CA THR A 102 -10.89 -21.25 7.83
C THR A 102 -9.49 -21.17 8.46
N PRO A 103 -9.36 -20.80 9.75
CA PRO A 103 -8.07 -20.76 10.43
C PRO A 103 -7.28 -22.08 10.37
N ASN A 104 -7.97 -23.21 10.28
CA ASN A 104 -7.37 -24.55 10.29
C ASN A 104 -7.08 -25.13 8.89
N ASP A 105 -7.44 -24.43 7.83
CA ASP A 105 -7.17 -24.87 6.46
C ASP A 105 -5.67 -25.06 6.25
N ARG A 106 -5.31 -26.12 5.54
CA ARG A 106 -3.90 -26.50 5.30
C ARG A 106 -3.44 -26.05 3.93
N PHE A 107 -2.23 -25.53 3.90
CA PHE A 107 -1.55 -25.02 2.72
C PHE A 107 -0.14 -25.57 2.63
N SER A 108 0.47 -25.41 1.46
CA SER A 108 1.87 -25.75 1.23
C SER A 108 2.56 -24.63 0.47
N CYS A 109 3.72 -24.21 0.96
CA CYS A 109 4.53 -23.18 0.34
C CYS A 109 5.92 -23.74 -0.04
N PRO A 110 6.14 -24.13 -1.29
CA PRO A 110 7.46 -24.55 -1.77
C PRO A 110 8.36 -23.35 -2.15
N GLY A 111 8.00 -22.12 -1.77
CA GLY A 111 8.70 -20.88 -2.12
C GLY A 111 8.11 -20.16 -3.33
N PHE A 112 7.08 -20.71 -3.96
CA PHE A 112 6.37 -20.11 -5.09
C PHE A 112 4.99 -20.75 -5.29
N LYS A 113 4.15 -20.08 -6.08
CA LYS A 113 2.90 -20.64 -6.65
C LYS A 113 2.94 -20.45 -8.16
N VAL A 114 2.55 -21.46 -8.91
CA VAL A 114 2.34 -21.36 -10.36
C VAL A 114 0.88 -21.00 -10.61
N VAL A 115 0.66 -19.91 -11.34
CA VAL A 115 -0.65 -19.46 -11.80
C VAL A 115 -0.56 -19.28 -13.30
N GLU A 116 -1.29 -20.10 -14.05
CA GLU A 116 -1.14 -20.21 -15.50
C GLU A 116 0.33 -20.50 -15.88
N ASP A 117 0.95 -19.65 -16.67
CA ASP A 117 2.35 -19.74 -17.10
C ASP A 117 3.34 -18.99 -16.18
N ARG A 118 2.84 -18.34 -15.11
CA ARG A 118 3.62 -17.49 -14.23
C ARG A 118 4.00 -18.19 -12.94
N ARG A 119 5.28 -18.08 -12.58
CA ARG A 119 5.79 -18.50 -11.28
C ARG A 119 5.89 -17.29 -10.37
N ILE A 120 4.96 -17.16 -9.43
CA ILE A 120 4.90 -16.06 -8.45
C ILE A 120 5.60 -16.52 -7.17
N HIS A 121 6.62 -15.79 -6.77
CA HIS A 121 7.47 -16.20 -5.67
C HIS A 121 7.00 -15.71 -4.30
N CYS A 122 7.24 -16.54 -3.28
CA CYS A 122 7.20 -16.10 -1.90
C CYS A 122 8.45 -15.26 -1.59
N HIS A 123 8.36 -14.35 -0.59
CA HIS A 123 9.53 -13.66 -0.08
C HIS A 123 10.58 -14.64 0.47
N LYS A 124 10.15 -15.75 1.09
CA LYS A 124 11.01 -16.86 1.47
C LYS A 124 11.13 -17.86 0.31
N ARG A 125 12.18 -17.72 -0.47
CA ARG A 125 12.43 -18.54 -1.68
C ARG A 125 12.54 -20.03 -1.41
N SER A 126 13.03 -20.43 -0.21
CA SER A 126 13.10 -21.83 0.23
C SER A 126 11.75 -22.42 0.63
N GLY A 127 10.70 -21.58 0.68
CA GLY A 127 9.36 -21.96 1.13
C GLY A 127 9.18 -22.00 2.63
N HIS A 128 7.93 -22.01 3.07
CA HIS A 128 7.55 -22.18 4.47
C HIS A 128 7.19 -23.64 4.79
N GLY A 129 7.05 -24.49 3.74
CA GLY A 129 6.61 -25.86 3.88
C GLY A 129 5.11 -25.99 4.08
N ALA A 130 4.68 -26.98 4.86
CA ALA A 130 3.28 -27.17 5.24
C ALA A 130 2.92 -26.23 6.38
N GLU A 131 1.85 -25.47 6.21
CA GLU A 131 1.36 -24.49 7.20
C GLU A 131 -0.17 -24.43 7.19
N ASP A 132 -0.78 -24.06 8.31
CA ASP A 132 -2.19 -23.69 8.34
C ASP A 132 -2.38 -22.21 7.96
N PHE A 133 -3.63 -21.78 7.85
CA PHE A 133 -3.91 -20.40 7.45
C PHE A 133 -3.36 -19.36 8.43
N VAL A 134 -3.42 -19.64 9.74
CA VAL A 134 -2.87 -18.75 10.77
C VAL A 134 -1.36 -18.61 10.61
N GLN A 135 -0.67 -19.74 10.44
CA GLN A 135 0.77 -19.75 10.19
C GLN A 135 1.13 -19.02 8.88
N GLY A 136 0.34 -19.23 7.82
CA GLY A 136 0.50 -18.54 6.53
C GLY A 136 0.35 -17.02 6.65
N ALA A 137 -0.59 -16.57 7.48
CA ALA A 137 -0.77 -15.15 7.79
C ALA A 137 0.41 -14.59 8.61
N MET A 138 0.83 -15.27 9.68
CA MET A 138 1.97 -14.90 10.50
C MET A 138 3.27 -14.84 9.70
N ASN A 139 3.45 -15.77 8.78
CA ASN A 139 4.61 -15.85 7.88
C ASN A 139 4.49 -14.89 6.68
N SER A 140 3.39 -14.17 6.53
CA SER A 140 3.11 -13.36 5.33
C SER A 140 3.34 -14.12 4.02
N CYS A 141 2.87 -15.37 3.96
CA CYS A 141 3.15 -16.32 2.89
C CYS A 141 2.37 -15.98 1.60
N ASN A 142 3.05 -15.53 0.53
CA ASN A 142 2.37 -15.20 -0.73
C ASN A 142 1.58 -16.37 -1.33
N PRO A 143 2.11 -17.62 -1.45
CA PRO A 143 1.34 -18.76 -1.96
C PRO A 143 0.02 -19.01 -1.23
N VAL A 144 -0.03 -18.83 0.09
CA VAL A 144 -1.27 -18.97 0.87
C VAL A 144 -2.29 -17.91 0.46
N PHE A 145 -1.89 -16.65 0.39
CA PHE A 145 -2.79 -15.56 0.03
C PHE A 145 -3.23 -15.59 -1.43
N ILE A 146 -2.38 -16.05 -2.35
CA ILE A 146 -2.76 -16.35 -3.74
C ILE A 146 -3.88 -17.40 -3.75
N GLU A 147 -3.72 -18.50 -3.01
CA GLU A 147 -4.73 -19.56 -2.94
C GLU A 147 -6.07 -19.03 -2.39
N VAL A 148 -6.03 -18.25 -1.32
CA VAL A 148 -7.23 -17.62 -0.73
C VAL A 148 -7.90 -16.67 -1.71
N GLY A 149 -7.14 -15.81 -2.40
CA GLY A 149 -7.67 -14.90 -3.39
C GLY A 149 -8.29 -15.62 -4.60
N MET A 150 -7.68 -16.71 -5.05
CA MET A 150 -8.23 -17.53 -6.12
C MET A 150 -9.53 -18.23 -5.71
N ARG A 151 -9.64 -18.71 -4.45
CA ARG A 151 -10.89 -19.26 -3.90
C ARG A 151 -11.98 -18.20 -3.75
N LEU A 152 -11.59 -16.98 -3.39
CA LEU A 152 -12.50 -15.83 -3.25
C LEU A 152 -13.10 -15.44 -4.60
N GLY A 153 -12.28 -15.46 -5.65
CA GLY A 153 -12.65 -15.07 -7.01
C GLY A 153 -12.78 -13.56 -7.20
N THR A 154 -12.76 -13.11 -8.45
CA THR A 154 -12.75 -11.69 -8.82
C THR A 154 -13.98 -10.94 -8.30
N GLU A 155 -15.18 -11.54 -8.37
CA GLU A 155 -16.43 -10.90 -7.94
C GLU A 155 -16.40 -10.52 -6.45
N ASN A 156 -16.08 -11.47 -5.58
CA ASN A 156 -16.00 -11.22 -4.15
C ASN A 156 -14.83 -10.30 -3.81
N PHE A 157 -13.71 -10.41 -4.55
CA PHE A 157 -12.56 -9.56 -4.34
C PHE A 157 -12.93 -8.07 -4.52
N TYR A 158 -13.61 -7.72 -5.64
CA TYR A 158 -14.10 -6.36 -5.89
C TYR A 158 -15.13 -5.90 -4.87
N LYS A 159 -16.06 -6.78 -4.50
CA LYS A 159 -17.05 -6.50 -3.43
C LYS A 159 -16.37 -6.03 -2.13
N TYR A 160 -15.25 -6.65 -1.76
CA TYR A 160 -14.51 -6.25 -0.56
C TYR A 160 -13.66 -5.00 -0.77
N PHE A 161 -13.09 -4.80 -1.96
CA PHE A 161 -12.47 -3.52 -2.31
C PHE A 161 -13.43 -2.34 -2.10
N GLU A 162 -14.65 -2.46 -2.59
CA GLU A 162 -15.69 -1.45 -2.40
C GLU A 162 -16.09 -1.30 -0.93
N LYS A 163 -16.30 -2.42 -0.21
CA LYS A 163 -16.68 -2.40 1.20
C LYS A 163 -15.64 -1.75 2.11
N PHE A 164 -14.36 -1.89 1.79
CA PHE A 164 -13.26 -1.23 2.49
C PHE A 164 -13.00 0.21 2.00
N GLY A 165 -13.81 0.73 1.08
CA GLY A 165 -13.70 2.09 0.58
C GLY A 165 -12.53 2.35 -0.38
N LEU A 166 -11.82 1.32 -0.83
CA LEU A 166 -10.59 1.44 -1.62
C LEU A 166 -10.82 1.92 -3.07
N MET A 167 -12.06 1.92 -3.55
CA MET A 167 -12.41 2.33 -4.92
C MET A 167 -12.85 3.80 -5.01
N GLY A 168 -13.15 4.42 -3.88
CA GLY A 168 -13.62 5.78 -3.79
C GLY A 168 -12.59 6.75 -3.24
N LYS A 169 -12.87 8.04 -3.35
CA LYS A 169 -12.15 9.07 -2.61
C LYS A 169 -12.61 9.09 -1.15
N THR A 170 -11.67 9.32 -0.24
CA THR A 170 -11.97 9.42 1.19
C THR A 170 -12.73 10.70 1.54
N GLY A 171 -12.61 11.75 0.70
CA GLY A 171 -13.15 13.07 0.98
C GLY A 171 -12.32 13.86 2.00
N VAL A 172 -11.05 13.50 2.19
CA VAL A 172 -10.12 14.26 3.02
C VAL A 172 -10.07 15.70 2.57
N ASP A 173 -10.10 16.64 3.52
CA ASP A 173 -10.01 18.08 3.27
C ASP A 173 -8.55 18.51 2.99
N LEU A 174 -7.94 17.84 2.03
CA LEU A 174 -6.60 18.13 1.51
C LEU A 174 -6.62 18.09 -0.03
N PRO A 175 -5.89 18.98 -0.70
CA PRO A 175 -5.92 19.07 -2.15
C PRO A 175 -5.23 17.88 -2.83
N GLY A 176 -5.77 17.45 -3.97
CA GLY A 176 -5.08 16.54 -4.87
C GLY A 176 -5.15 15.06 -4.51
N GLU A 177 -6.17 14.64 -3.74
CA GLU A 177 -6.36 13.21 -3.42
C GLU A 177 -6.33 12.37 -4.70
N ALA A 178 -5.35 11.46 -4.77
CA ALA A 178 -5.18 10.56 -5.90
C ALA A 178 -6.25 9.44 -5.89
N ALA A 179 -6.59 8.96 -7.07
CA ALA A 179 -7.50 7.84 -7.20
C ALA A 179 -6.75 6.50 -7.17
N THR A 180 -7.39 5.49 -6.63
CA THR A 180 -6.90 4.10 -6.73
C THR A 180 -6.69 3.70 -8.18
N ILE A 181 -5.55 3.08 -8.47
CA ILE A 181 -5.23 2.50 -9.78
C ILE A 181 -5.42 0.99 -9.68
N MET A 182 -6.50 0.48 -10.28
CA MET A 182 -6.88 -0.92 -10.24
C MET A 182 -7.23 -1.43 -11.64
N HIS A 183 -6.96 -2.70 -11.89
CA HIS A 183 -7.48 -3.38 -13.08
C HIS A 183 -9.00 -3.24 -13.13
N LYS A 184 -9.55 -3.09 -14.32
CA LYS A 184 -11.01 -3.19 -14.48
C LYS A 184 -11.43 -4.64 -14.21
N LYS A 185 -12.59 -4.82 -13.60
CA LYS A 185 -13.11 -6.14 -13.19
C LYS A 185 -13.13 -7.14 -14.35
N GLU A 186 -13.57 -6.70 -15.52
CA GLU A 186 -13.64 -7.48 -16.75
C GLU A 186 -12.26 -7.90 -17.30
N ASN A 187 -11.19 -7.22 -16.88
CA ASN A 187 -9.81 -7.46 -17.33
C ASN A 187 -8.94 -8.15 -16.26
N MET A 188 -9.53 -8.49 -15.11
CA MET A 188 -8.80 -9.18 -14.05
C MET A 188 -8.74 -10.68 -14.33
N GLY A 189 -7.64 -11.13 -14.94
CA GLY A 189 -7.32 -12.53 -15.12
C GLY A 189 -6.84 -13.21 -13.83
N LEU A 190 -6.51 -14.49 -13.92
CA LEU A 190 -6.05 -15.27 -12.76
C LEU A 190 -4.71 -14.78 -12.22
N VAL A 191 -3.81 -14.32 -13.09
CA VAL A 191 -2.48 -13.80 -12.69
C VAL A 191 -2.63 -12.48 -11.94
N GLU A 192 -3.47 -11.57 -12.45
CA GLU A 192 -3.78 -10.29 -11.79
C GLU A 192 -4.43 -10.55 -10.43
N LEU A 193 -5.45 -11.41 -10.36
CA LEU A 193 -6.09 -11.79 -9.10
C LEU A 193 -5.10 -12.36 -8.10
N ALA A 194 -4.17 -13.20 -8.55
CA ALA A 194 -3.13 -13.77 -7.71
C ALA A 194 -2.21 -12.70 -7.11
N THR A 195 -1.76 -11.73 -7.91
CA THR A 195 -0.86 -10.66 -7.44
C THR A 195 -1.57 -9.65 -6.55
N VAL A 196 -2.80 -9.29 -6.89
CA VAL A 196 -3.64 -8.40 -6.09
C VAL A 196 -3.92 -9.00 -4.71
N SER A 197 -4.06 -10.32 -4.60
CA SER A 197 -4.34 -11.01 -3.33
C SER A 197 -3.29 -10.79 -2.23
N PHE A 198 -2.07 -10.40 -2.59
CA PHE A 198 -1.02 -10.05 -1.62
C PHE A 198 -0.51 -8.61 -1.78
N GLY A 199 -1.30 -7.75 -2.43
CA GLY A 199 -1.09 -6.30 -2.46
C GLY A 199 -0.18 -5.78 -3.56
N GLN A 200 -0.06 -6.48 -4.68
CA GLN A 200 0.71 -6.05 -5.85
C GLN A 200 -0.17 -5.90 -7.10
N SER A 201 0.33 -5.24 -8.14
CA SER A 201 -0.36 -4.96 -9.41
C SER A 201 -1.57 -4.03 -9.32
N PHE A 202 -1.68 -3.27 -8.25
CA PHE A 202 -2.59 -2.14 -8.09
C PHE A 202 -1.99 -1.12 -7.13
N GLN A 203 -2.51 0.10 -7.12
CA GLN A 203 -1.99 1.16 -6.26
C GLN A 203 -3.12 1.89 -5.55
N ILE A 204 -2.90 2.20 -4.29
CA ILE A 204 -3.77 2.99 -3.41
C ILE A 204 -2.95 4.11 -2.77
N THR A 205 -3.61 5.15 -2.29
CA THR A 205 -2.98 6.14 -1.42
C THR A 205 -2.80 5.56 0.00
N PRO A 206 -1.91 6.10 0.83
CA PRO A 206 -1.80 5.70 2.24
C PRO A 206 -3.05 5.95 3.08
N ILE A 207 -3.92 6.86 2.65
CA ILE A 207 -5.05 7.36 3.44
C ILE A 207 -6.35 6.50 3.39
N PRO A 208 -6.70 5.75 2.33
CA PRO A 208 -7.95 4.96 2.30
C PRO A 208 -7.89 3.73 3.16
#